data_86475a9251758d83af74acc8a8cce933
#
_entry.id   86475a9251758d83af74acc8a8cce933
#
_cell.length_a   1.000
_cell.length_b   1.000
_cell.length_c   1.000
_cell.angle_alpha   90.00
_cell.angle_beta   90.00
_cell.angle_gamma   90.00
#
_symmetry.space_group_name_H-M   'P 1'
#
loop_
_entity.id
_entity.type
_entity.pdbx_description
1 polymer ?
#
loop_
_entity_poly.entity_id
_entity_poly.type
_entity_poly.pdbx_seq_one_letter_code
_entity_poly.pdbx_strand_id
1 'polypeptide(L)'
;MLKNCEDALDRLYNSGRFLFTLDYLTEEVGISPFDVFNNFGNAVDGNKMRLSDYAEKLYNFFSTKCDKEMLREKILCDLLCCSSSVQIPEVLKAQDTLYKKAKKYFTENGNKFVKIAILYSENKIFSVDQSKNKNLHNRYKGEFYDIKELPF
;
A
#
# COMPACT_ATOMS: atom_id res chain seq x y z
N MET A 1 -24.48 11.60 -1.67
CA MET A 1 -23.22 12.34 -1.82
C MET A 1 -22.40 12.38 -0.52
N LEU A 2 -22.94 12.91 0.58
CA LEU A 2 -22.24 12.90 1.88
C LEU A 2 -21.93 11.49 2.38
N LYS A 3 -22.88 10.55 2.23
CA LYS A 3 -22.70 9.17 2.65
C LYS A 3 -21.51 8.50 1.96
N ASN A 4 -21.31 8.72 0.66
CA ASN A 4 -20.19 8.14 -0.09
C ASN A 4 -18.87 8.76 0.35
N CYS A 5 -18.86 10.05 0.64
CA CYS A 5 -17.68 10.73 1.18
C CYS A 5 -17.33 10.21 2.58
N GLU A 6 -18.31 10.00 3.42
CA GLU A 6 -18.13 9.45 4.77
C GLU A 6 -17.61 8.01 4.72
N ASP A 7 -18.14 7.18 3.80
CA ASP A 7 -17.68 5.81 3.63
C ASP A 7 -16.21 5.78 3.19
N ALA A 8 -15.84 6.64 2.23
CA ALA A 8 -14.45 6.75 1.80
C ALA A 8 -13.55 7.25 2.93
N LEU A 9 -14.00 8.22 3.71
CA LEU A 9 -13.26 8.71 4.87
C LEU A 9 -13.00 7.58 5.87
N ASP A 10 -14.02 6.78 6.17
CA ASP A 10 -13.88 5.66 7.10
C ASP A 10 -12.92 4.60 6.57
N ARG A 11 -13.03 4.22 5.31
CA ARG A 11 -12.23 3.15 4.73
C ARG A 11 -10.80 3.57 4.41
N LEU A 12 -10.59 4.81 3.97
CA LEU A 12 -9.27 5.29 3.60
C LEU A 12 -8.49 5.85 4.78
N TYR A 13 -9.13 6.67 5.60
CA TYR A 13 -8.44 7.41 6.67
C TYR A 13 -8.66 6.78 8.05
N ASN A 14 -9.91 6.65 8.49
CA ASN A 14 -10.22 6.20 9.85
C ASN A 14 -9.79 4.75 10.10
N SER A 15 -9.78 3.91 9.06
CA SER A 15 -9.32 2.52 9.17
C SER A 15 -7.81 2.41 9.45
N GLY A 16 -7.03 3.45 9.13
CA GLY A 16 -5.59 3.42 9.22
C GLY A 16 -4.89 2.54 8.19
N ARG A 17 -5.62 2.03 7.20
CA ARG A 17 -5.08 1.04 6.25
C ARG A 17 -4.30 1.64 5.09
N PHE A 18 -4.56 2.90 4.73
CA PHE A 18 -3.99 3.52 3.54
C PHE A 18 -3.17 4.77 3.86
N LEU A 19 -2.35 4.72 4.92
CA LEU A 19 -1.58 5.89 5.37
C LEU A 19 -0.55 6.37 4.35
N PHE A 20 0.24 5.45 3.78
CA PHE A 20 1.24 5.81 2.77
C PHE A 20 0.57 6.37 1.51
N THR A 21 -0.51 5.75 1.09
CA THR A 21 -1.27 6.17 -0.10
C THR A 21 -1.86 7.57 0.10
N LEU A 22 -2.49 7.83 1.24
CA LEU A 22 -3.08 9.13 1.53
C LEU A 22 -2.02 10.21 1.63
N ASP A 23 -0.91 9.96 2.31
CA ASP A 23 0.20 10.91 2.38
C ASP A 23 0.71 11.26 0.98
N TYR A 24 0.87 10.26 0.13
CA TYR A 24 1.32 10.48 -1.25
C TYR A 24 0.33 11.37 -2.01
N LEU A 25 -0.96 11.03 -1.97
CA LEU A 25 -2.00 11.76 -2.73
C LEU A 25 -2.18 13.19 -2.24
N THR A 26 -2.08 13.42 -0.94
CA THR A 26 -2.33 14.76 -0.36
C THR A 26 -1.08 15.61 -0.31
N GLU A 27 0.05 15.07 0.16
CA GLU A 27 1.27 15.85 0.39
C GLU A 27 2.14 15.97 -0.86
N GLU A 28 2.29 14.92 -1.65
CA GLU A 28 3.15 14.92 -2.83
C GLU A 28 2.39 15.30 -4.10
N VAL A 29 1.24 14.70 -4.35
CA VAL A 29 0.42 14.99 -5.54
C VAL A 29 -0.35 16.30 -5.35
N GLY A 30 -0.74 16.63 -4.12
CA GLY A 30 -1.38 17.89 -3.80
C GLY A 30 -2.90 17.89 -3.95
N ILE A 31 -3.54 16.72 -3.94
CA ILE A 31 -5.00 16.62 -3.94
C ILE A 31 -5.48 16.87 -2.51
N SER A 32 -6.46 17.76 -2.33
CA SER A 32 -6.97 18.01 -0.98
C SER A 32 -7.60 16.75 -0.37
N PRO A 33 -7.50 16.52 0.94
CA PRO A 33 -8.13 15.36 1.57
C PRO A 33 -9.62 15.24 1.26
N PHE A 34 -10.34 16.35 1.27
CA PHE A 34 -11.76 16.35 0.90
C PHE A 34 -11.98 15.84 -0.51
N ASP A 35 -11.18 16.28 -1.49
CA ASP A 35 -11.30 15.86 -2.88
C ASP A 35 -10.98 14.39 -3.05
N VAL A 36 -9.99 13.86 -2.31
CA VAL A 36 -9.69 12.42 -2.32
C VAL A 36 -10.93 11.62 -1.90
N PHE A 37 -11.51 11.94 -0.75
CA PHE A 37 -12.64 11.19 -0.22
C PHE A 37 -13.91 11.39 -1.04
N ASN A 38 -14.19 12.63 -1.43
CA ASN A 38 -15.40 12.94 -2.18
C ASN A 38 -15.39 12.36 -3.58
N ASN A 39 -14.29 12.56 -4.32
CA ASN A 39 -14.20 12.09 -5.71
C ASN A 39 -14.16 10.57 -5.78
N PHE A 40 -13.34 9.94 -4.95
CA PHE A 40 -13.25 8.48 -4.92
C PHE A 40 -14.53 7.86 -4.37
N GLY A 41 -15.07 8.41 -3.28
CA GLY A 41 -16.32 7.91 -2.68
C GLY A 41 -17.50 7.97 -3.63
N ASN A 42 -17.59 9.01 -4.45
CA ASN A 42 -18.66 9.11 -5.45
C ASN A 42 -18.46 8.19 -6.65
N ALA A 43 -17.21 7.83 -6.97
CA ALA A 43 -16.90 6.97 -8.11
C ALA A 43 -16.95 5.48 -7.75
N VAL A 44 -16.74 5.12 -6.50
CA VAL A 44 -16.60 3.73 -6.05
C VAL A 44 -17.46 3.48 -4.83
N ASP A 45 -18.41 2.53 -4.95
CA ASP A 45 -19.15 2.04 -3.80
C ASP A 45 -18.32 0.97 -3.11
N GLY A 46 -17.69 1.33 -1.98
CA GLY A 46 -16.82 0.44 -1.22
C GLY A 46 -17.54 -0.45 -0.23
N ASN A 47 -18.86 -0.35 -0.11
CA ASN A 47 -19.63 -1.11 0.87
C ASN A 47 -19.51 -2.63 0.62
N LYS A 48 -19.12 -3.38 1.66
CA LYS A 48 -18.90 -4.84 1.59
C LYS A 48 -17.80 -5.30 0.64
N MET A 49 -16.99 -4.38 0.12
CA MET A 49 -15.88 -4.72 -0.76
C MET A 49 -14.69 -5.25 0.06
N ARG A 50 -14.05 -6.32 -0.42
CA ARG A 50 -12.83 -6.83 0.21
C ARG A 50 -11.70 -5.81 0.09
N LEU A 51 -10.75 -5.85 1.03
CA LEU A 51 -9.63 -4.91 1.04
C LEU A 51 -8.82 -4.94 -0.26
N SER A 52 -8.56 -6.13 -0.80
CA SER A 52 -7.84 -6.29 -2.06
C SER A 52 -8.56 -5.62 -3.24
N ASP A 53 -9.88 -5.81 -3.32
CA ASP A 53 -10.69 -5.21 -4.38
C ASP A 53 -10.76 -3.69 -4.23
N TYR A 54 -10.86 -3.21 -3.00
CA TYR A 54 -10.86 -1.78 -2.70
C TYR A 54 -9.54 -1.12 -3.11
N ALA A 55 -8.42 -1.78 -2.80
CA ALA A 55 -7.10 -1.30 -3.17
C ALA A 55 -6.93 -1.23 -4.70
N GLU A 56 -7.43 -2.22 -5.43
CA GLU A 56 -7.40 -2.21 -6.89
C GLU A 56 -8.21 -1.06 -7.47
N LYS A 57 -9.41 -0.81 -6.93
CA LYS A 57 -10.25 0.33 -7.33
C LYS A 57 -9.57 1.66 -7.04
N LEU A 58 -8.91 1.77 -5.88
CA LEU A 58 -8.16 2.96 -5.50
C LEU A 58 -7.02 3.24 -6.50
N TYR A 59 -6.27 2.21 -6.86
CA TYR A 59 -5.23 2.33 -7.88
C TYR A 59 -5.80 2.77 -9.24
N ASN A 60 -6.84 2.08 -9.70
CA ASN A 60 -7.44 2.38 -11.02
C ASN A 60 -7.98 3.80 -11.09
N PHE A 61 -8.57 4.29 -9.99
CA PHE A 61 -9.15 5.63 -9.96
C PHE A 61 -8.08 6.73 -10.02
N PHE A 62 -7.01 6.58 -9.23
CA PHE A 62 -6.00 7.64 -9.13
C PHE A 62 -4.82 7.47 -10.10
N SER A 63 -4.69 6.35 -10.80
CA SER A 63 -3.54 6.07 -11.66
C SER A 63 -3.36 7.07 -12.81
N THR A 64 -4.44 7.72 -13.24
CA THR A 64 -4.39 8.75 -14.30
C THR A 64 -4.16 10.16 -13.75
N LYS A 65 -4.12 10.33 -12.43
CA LYS A 65 -4.05 11.63 -11.75
C LYS A 65 -2.69 11.89 -11.11
N CYS A 66 -1.80 10.91 -11.16
CA CYS A 66 -0.49 10.98 -10.50
C CYS A 66 0.49 10.02 -11.16
N ASP A 67 1.70 9.91 -10.62
CA ASP A 67 2.66 8.88 -11.03
C ASP A 67 2.11 7.52 -10.59
N LYS A 68 1.68 6.72 -11.55
CA LYS A 68 1.03 5.43 -11.28
C LYS A 68 1.98 4.41 -10.63
N GLU A 69 3.28 4.48 -10.91
CA GLU A 69 4.25 3.58 -10.29
C GLU A 69 4.44 3.90 -8.82
N MET A 70 4.55 5.17 -8.46
CA MET A 70 4.60 5.57 -7.05
C MET A 70 3.31 5.22 -6.33
N LEU A 71 2.16 5.45 -6.96
CA LEU A 71 0.87 5.08 -6.38
C LEU A 71 0.78 3.58 -6.12
N ARG A 72 1.19 2.76 -7.09
CA ARG A 72 1.23 1.30 -6.95
C ARG A 72 2.07 0.88 -5.75
N GLU A 73 3.26 1.46 -5.64
CA GLU A 73 4.19 1.15 -4.56
C GLU A 73 3.63 1.54 -3.18
N LYS A 74 2.99 2.71 -3.08
CA LYS A 74 2.39 3.17 -1.81
C LYS A 74 1.23 2.28 -1.37
N ILE A 75 0.35 1.91 -2.30
CA ILE A 75 -0.78 1.01 -2.00
C ILE A 75 -0.25 -0.37 -1.59
N LEU A 76 0.75 -0.89 -2.30
CA LEU A 76 1.35 -2.19 -1.96
C LEU A 76 1.94 -2.18 -0.55
N CYS A 77 2.68 -1.13 -0.18
CA CYS A 77 3.22 -0.99 1.18
C CYS A 77 2.11 -0.98 2.23
N ASP A 78 1.02 -0.26 1.97
CA ASP A 78 -0.13 -0.24 2.88
C ASP A 78 -0.74 -1.62 3.07
N LEU A 79 -0.92 -2.38 1.98
CA LEU A 79 -1.48 -3.74 2.06
C LEU A 79 -0.58 -4.67 2.88
N LEU A 80 0.74 -4.58 2.73
CA LEU A 80 1.68 -5.40 3.50
C LEU A 80 1.61 -5.10 5.00
N CYS A 81 1.25 -3.88 5.36
CA CYS A 81 1.11 -3.48 6.76
C CYS A 81 -0.21 -3.92 7.40
N CYS A 82 -1.20 -4.34 6.60
CA CYS A 82 -2.57 -4.57 7.11
C CYS A 82 -2.78 -5.98 7.63
N SER A 83 -2.51 -7.01 6.81
CA SER A 83 -2.85 -8.38 7.18
C SER A 83 -2.06 -9.39 6.36
N SER A 84 -1.68 -10.50 6.99
CA SER A 84 -1.05 -11.63 6.32
C SER A 84 -1.99 -12.34 5.34
N SER A 85 -3.29 -12.20 5.53
CA SER A 85 -4.32 -12.85 4.69
C SER A 85 -4.77 -11.98 3.52
N VAL A 86 -4.29 -10.74 3.39
CA VAL A 86 -4.65 -9.88 2.27
C VAL A 86 -4.07 -10.44 0.98
N GLN A 87 -4.94 -10.63 0.00
CA GLN A 87 -4.54 -11.03 -1.33
C GLN A 87 -4.10 -9.80 -2.12
N ILE A 88 -2.89 -9.84 -2.68
CA ILE A 88 -2.37 -8.70 -3.45
C ILE A 88 -2.94 -8.75 -4.87
N PRO A 89 -3.64 -7.70 -5.35
CA PRO A 89 -4.11 -7.63 -6.72
C PRO A 89 -2.97 -7.73 -7.74
N GLU A 90 -3.20 -8.41 -8.85
CA GLU A 90 -2.18 -8.59 -9.89
C GLU A 90 -1.60 -7.27 -10.39
N VAL A 91 -2.42 -6.24 -10.51
CA VAL A 91 -1.99 -4.92 -10.99
C VAL A 91 -0.94 -4.28 -10.09
N LEU A 92 -0.88 -4.67 -8.81
CA LEU A 92 0.08 -4.16 -7.84
C LEU A 92 1.33 -5.00 -7.72
N LYS A 93 1.36 -6.21 -8.28
CA LYS A 93 2.49 -7.12 -8.15
C LYS A 93 3.64 -6.75 -9.08
N ALA A 94 4.86 -6.93 -8.58
CA ALA A 94 6.08 -6.93 -9.38
C ALA A 94 6.88 -8.15 -8.95
N GLN A 95 7.06 -9.11 -9.86
CA GLN A 95 7.74 -10.38 -9.57
C GLN A 95 8.89 -10.60 -10.56
N ASP A 96 9.79 -9.65 -10.65
CA ASP A 96 10.98 -9.72 -11.47
C ASP A 96 12.14 -10.43 -10.73
N THR A 97 13.30 -10.46 -11.38
CA THR A 97 14.50 -11.09 -10.83
C THR A 97 14.93 -10.43 -9.53
N LEU A 98 14.85 -9.12 -9.44
CA LEU A 98 15.23 -8.37 -8.23
C LEU A 98 14.29 -8.74 -7.07
N TYR A 99 12.99 -8.81 -7.32
CA TYR A 99 12.03 -9.24 -6.31
C TYR A 99 12.37 -10.61 -5.76
N LYS A 100 12.67 -11.57 -6.65
CA LYS A 100 12.99 -12.94 -6.24
C LYS A 100 14.26 -13.00 -5.38
N LYS A 101 15.30 -12.28 -5.76
CA LYS A 101 16.55 -12.19 -4.99
C LYS A 101 16.33 -11.56 -3.62
N ALA A 102 15.60 -10.46 -3.59
CA ALA A 102 15.27 -9.75 -2.35
C ALA A 102 14.41 -10.61 -1.43
N LYS A 103 13.40 -11.26 -1.95
CA LYS A 103 12.52 -12.16 -1.18
C LYS A 103 13.31 -13.28 -0.53
N LYS A 104 14.22 -13.90 -1.28
CA LYS A 104 15.10 -14.94 -0.76
C LYS A 104 15.98 -14.40 0.38
N TYR A 105 16.63 -13.26 0.16
CA TYR A 105 17.50 -12.65 1.17
C TYR A 105 16.73 -12.34 2.48
N PHE A 106 15.60 -11.67 2.39
CA PHE A 106 14.84 -11.29 3.59
C PHE A 106 14.20 -12.49 4.29
N THR A 107 13.85 -13.55 3.56
CA THR A 107 13.35 -14.79 4.17
C THR A 107 14.47 -15.54 4.90
N GLU A 108 15.66 -15.61 4.33
CA GLU A 108 16.80 -16.29 4.94
C GLU A 108 17.36 -15.55 6.16
N ASN A 109 17.33 -14.21 6.14
CA ASN A 109 17.81 -13.37 7.24
C ASN A 109 16.72 -12.99 8.25
N GLY A 110 15.50 -13.39 8.01
CA GLY A 110 14.35 -13.16 8.87
C GLY A 110 13.58 -14.46 9.08
N ASN A 111 12.36 -14.51 8.58
CA ASN A 111 11.51 -15.70 8.65
C ASN A 111 10.53 -15.75 7.47
N LYS A 112 9.73 -16.82 7.39
CA LYS A 112 8.77 -17.02 6.29
C LYS A 112 7.61 -16.01 6.28
N PHE A 113 7.42 -15.26 7.37
CA PHE A 113 6.34 -14.26 7.47
C PHE A 113 6.79 -12.88 7.02
N VAL A 114 8.04 -12.72 6.59
CA VAL A 114 8.54 -11.46 6.04
C VAL A 114 7.99 -11.27 4.63
N LYS A 115 7.35 -10.10 4.42
CA LYS A 115 6.83 -9.68 3.11
C LYS A 115 7.61 -8.46 2.65
N ILE A 116 7.82 -8.34 1.35
CA ILE A 116 8.59 -7.23 0.79
C ILE A 116 7.88 -6.59 -0.39
N ALA A 117 8.21 -5.32 -0.61
CA ALA A 117 7.85 -4.58 -1.81
C ALA A 117 9.10 -3.87 -2.34
N ILE A 118 9.32 -3.94 -3.65
CA ILE A 118 10.41 -3.20 -4.29
C ILE A 118 9.88 -1.82 -4.68
N LEU A 119 10.55 -0.79 -4.18
CA LEU A 119 10.18 0.60 -4.45
C LEU A 119 11.17 1.17 -5.49
N TYR A 120 10.90 0.87 -6.75
CA TYR A 120 11.77 1.29 -7.86
C TYR A 120 11.90 2.80 -7.93
N SER A 121 10.82 3.53 -7.65
CA SER A 121 10.81 5.00 -7.68
C SER A 121 11.76 5.63 -6.66
N GLU A 122 12.00 4.95 -5.54
CA GLU A 122 12.86 5.44 -4.45
C GLU A 122 14.15 4.65 -4.30
N ASN A 123 14.34 3.62 -5.12
CA ASN A 123 15.50 2.72 -5.06
C ASN A 123 15.64 2.06 -3.68
N LYS A 124 14.52 1.63 -3.11
CA LYS A 124 14.43 1.02 -1.78
C LYS A 124 13.65 -0.27 -1.78
N ILE A 125 13.80 -1.04 -0.72
CA ILE A 125 12.96 -2.20 -0.42
C ILE A 125 12.24 -1.94 0.89
N PHE A 126 10.92 -2.11 0.88
CA PHE A 126 10.09 -2.06 2.08
C PHE A 126 9.87 -3.49 2.57
N SER A 127 10.20 -3.74 3.84
CA SER A 127 10.10 -5.08 4.44
C SER A 127 9.21 -5.04 5.67
N VAL A 128 8.30 -6.01 5.78
CA VAL A 128 7.38 -6.13 6.91
C VAL A 128 7.45 -7.54 7.45
N ASP A 129 7.75 -7.68 8.73
CA ASP A 129 7.71 -8.96 9.43
C ASP A 129 6.34 -9.14 10.07
N GLN A 130 5.49 -9.95 9.41
CA GLN A 130 4.12 -10.18 9.85
C GLN A 130 4.02 -11.20 10.99
N SER A 131 5.13 -11.73 11.50
CA SER A 131 5.14 -12.53 12.71
C SER A 131 5.12 -11.71 13.99
N LYS A 132 5.42 -10.41 13.88
CA LYS A 132 5.45 -9.48 15.00
C LYS A 132 4.07 -8.87 15.26
N ASN A 133 3.90 -8.31 16.46
CA ASN A 133 2.64 -7.66 16.84
C ASN A 133 2.42 -6.38 16.04
N LYS A 134 1.17 -6.09 15.74
CA LYS A 134 0.75 -4.82 15.14
C LYS A 134 0.87 -3.68 16.15
N ASN A 135 1.06 -2.46 15.64
CA ASN A 135 1.11 -1.26 16.47
C ASN A 135 -0.30 -0.80 16.92
N LEU A 136 -0.36 0.34 17.61
CA LEU A 136 -1.62 0.92 18.11
C LEU A 136 -2.61 1.26 17.00
N HIS A 137 -2.15 1.43 15.76
CA HIS A 137 -2.98 1.73 14.61
C HIS A 137 -3.40 0.47 13.85
N ASN A 138 -3.24 -0.71 14.48
CA ASN A 138 -3.57 -2.02 13.89
C ASN A 138 -2.79 -2.28 12.58
N ARG A 139 -1.52 -1.87 12.53
CA ARG A 139 -0.63 -2.06 11.39
C ARG A 139 0.65 -2.75 11.83
N TYR A 140 1.20 -3.62 10.96
CA TYR A 140 2.55 -4.12 11.12
C TYR A 140 3.55 -2.99 10.84
N LYS A 141 4.63 -2.94 11.59
CA LYS A 141 5.72 -1.99 11.33
C LYS A 141 6.56 -2.47 10.16
N GLY A 142 6.81 -1.59 9.20
CA GLY A 142 7.70 -1.86 8.08
C GLY A 142 9.03 -1.12 8.24
N GLU A 143 10.03 -1.59 7.50
CA GLU A 143 11.36 -0.98 7.45
C GLU A 143 11.78 -0.77 6.01
N PHE A 144 12.48 0.35 5.75
CA PHE A 144 12.99 0.70 4.44
C PHE A 144 14.50 0.42 4.39
N TYR A 145 14.93 -0.20 3.28
CA TYR A 145 16.35 -0.51 3.03
C TYR A 145 16.74 0.08 1.69
N ASP A 146 17.90 0.74 1.62
CA ASP A 146 18.46 1.21 0.36
C ASP A 146 18.98 -0.01 -0.43
N ILE A 147 18.54 -0.15 -1.68
CA ILE A 147 18.94 -1.29 -2.54
C ILE A 147 20.46 -1.34 -2.70
N LYS A 148 21.12 -0.17 -2.78
CA LYS A 148 22.58 -0.08 -2.95
C LYS A 148 23.37 -0.66 -1.78
N GLU A 149 22.76 -0.71 -0.59
CA GLU A 149 23.41 -1.22 0.62
C GLU A 149 23.19 -2.71 0.84
N LEU A 150 22.42 -3.37 -0.02
CA LEU A 150 22.09 -4.79 0.10
C LEU A 150 23.06 -5.64 -0.72
N PRO A 151 23.31 -6.91 -0.30
CA PRO A 151 24.36 -7.77 -0.89
C PRO A 151 24.00 -8.46 -2.21
N PHE A 152 22.94 -8.00 -2.86
CA PHE A 152 22.53 -8.62 -4.14
C PHE A 152 22.25 -7.63 -5.25
#